data_49302a4149601872afe6933aad1c5a80
#
_entry.id   49302a4149601872afe6933aad1c5a80
#
_cell.length_a   1.000
_cell.length_b   1.000
_cell.length_c   1.000
_cell.angle_alpha   90.00
_cell.angle_beta   90.00
_cell.angle_gamma   90.00
#
_symmetry.space_group_name_H-M   'P 1'
#
loop_
_entity.id
_entity.type
_entity.pdbx_description
1 polymer ?
#
loop_
_entity_poly.entity_id
_entity_poly.type
_entity_poly.pdbx_seq_one_letter_code
_entity_poly.pdbx_strand_id
1 'polypeptide(L)'
;MHISKKYLSLTYKNFVMTTLFYNIKELFQVRENNNTILKGDEMKDFPSIKNAFLLIENDLIVDYGSMENAPTKFDESVDVSGKMILPTYIDSHTHIVYAGNREQEFVDRINGLSYDEIYQRGGGILNSVEKLRKASEDELYKDTANRLEELIALGTGVIEIKSGYGLSLEAELKMLRVIKKLQENYPVKIKATFFVAHAVPPEFKDNQAGFVDEICSVMIPEIAKQGL
;
A
#
# COMPACT_ATOMS: atom_id res chain seq x y z
N MET A 1 -40.10 -30.99 30.49
CA MET A 1 -39.48 -31.56 29.29
C MET A 1 -38.25 -30.74 28.94
N HIS A 2 -37.06 -31.18 29.38
CA HIS A 2 -35.78 -30.46 29.26
C HIS A 2 -35.15 -30.86 27.93
N ILE A 3 -34.99 -29.90 27.02
CA ILE A 3 -34.23 -30.09 25.78
C ILE A 3 -32.79 -29.60 26.01
N SER A 4 -31.90 -30.55 26.16
CA SER A 4 -30.46 -30.34 26.23
C SER A 4 -29.92 -29.87 24.86
N LYS A 5 -29.40 -28.65 24.80
CA LYS A 5 -28.63 -28.14 23.67
C LYS A 5 -27.24 -28.78 23.68
N LYS A 6 -27.00 -29.81 22.88
CA LYS A 6 -25.66 -30.28 22.53
C LYS A 6 -25.03 -29.23 21.61
N TYR A 7 -24.05 -28.49 22.13
CA TYR A 7 -23.14 -27.71 21.30
C TYR A 7 -22.21 -28.67 20.55
N LEU A 8 -22.41 -28.83 19.25
CA LEU A 8 -21.36 -29.41 18.40
C LEU A 8 -20.23 -28.36 18.34
N SER A 9 -19.12 -28.65 19.02
CA SER A 9 -17.85 -27.97 18.75
C SER A 9 -17.34 -28.52 17.42
N LEU A 10 -17.59 -27.79 16.34
CA LEU A 10 -16.83 -27.95 15.11
C LEU A 10 -15.42 -27.43 15.40
N THR A 11 -14.51 -28.34 15.72
CA THR A 11 -13.09 -28.09 15.63
C THR A 11 -12.78 -27.83 14.15
N TYR A 12 -12.63 -26.56 13.78
CA TYR A 12 -11.99 -26.20 12.53
C TYR A 12 -10.56 -26.77 12.61
N LYS A 13 -10.32 -27.91 11.99
CA LYS A 13 -8.97 -28.30 11.59
C LYS A 13 -8.52 -27.20 10.65
N ASN A 14 -7.52 -26.41 11.06
CA ASN A 14 -6.79 -25.56 10.13
C ASN A 14 -6.25 -26.50 9.05
N PHE A 15 -6.90 -26.48 7.89
CA PHE A 15 -6.40 -27.19 6.72
C PHE A 15 -5.13 -26.43 6.30
N VAL A 16 -4.00 -27.01 6.55
CA VAL A 16 -2.72 -26.56 6.03
C VAL A 16 -2.73 -26.92 4.56
N MET A 17 -2.69 -25.92 3.68
CA MET A 17 -2.67 -26.11 2.24
C MET A 17 -1.29 -25.75 1.69
N THR A 18 -0.71 -26.67 0.94
CA THR A 18 0.59 -26.49 0.28
C THR A 18 0.42 -26.30 -1.21
N THR A 19 1.04 -25.26 -1.76
CA THR A 19 1.05 -24.96 -3.21
C THR A 19 2.48 -24.98 -3.74
N LEU A 20 2.74 -25.85 -4.72
CA LEU A 20 4.02 -25.96 -5.42
C LEU A 20 3.97 -25.13 -6.71
N PHE A 21 4.80 -24.09 -6.80
CA PHE A 21 5.14 -23.42 -8.05
C PHE A 21 6.35 -24.14 -8.66
N TYR A 22 6.22 -24.66 -9.87
CA TYR A 22 7.27 -25.47 -10.49
C TYR A 22 7.61 -25.00 -11.91
N ASN A 23 8.74 -25.48 -12.46
CA ASN A 23 9.30 -25.03 -13.75
C ASN A 23 9.58 -23.52 -13.78
N ILE A 24 9.95 -22.94 -12.64
CA ILE A 24 10.33 -21.53 -12.56
C ILE A 24 11.61 -21.34 -13.39
N LYS A 25 11.57 -20.51 -14.45
CA LYS A 25 12.74 -20.22 -15.27
C LYS A 25 13.90 -19.69 -14.43
N GLU A 26 13.62 -18.77 -13.53
CA GLU A 26 14.60 -18.22 -12.60
C GLU A 26 13.87 -17.64 -11.36
N LEU A 27 14.27 -18.10 -10.19
CA LEU A 27 13.79 -17.62 -8.88
C LEU A 27 14.84 -16.69 -8.29
N PHE A 28 14.47 -15.43 -8.06
CA PHE A 28 15.40 -14.39 -7.63
C PHE A 28 15.34 -14.11 -6.13
N GLN A 29 16.41 -13.46 -5.62
CA GLN A 29 16.61 -13.05 -4.22
C GLN A 29 16.64 -14.23 -3.24
N VAL A 30 17.16 -15.35 -3.69
CA VAL A 30 17.40 -16.53 -2.85
C VAL A 30 18.69 -16.35 -2.07
N ARG A 31 18.60 -16.14 -0.74
CA ARG A 31 19.74 -15.88 0.14
C ARG A 31 19.76 -16.87 1.28
N GLU A 32 20.93 -17.48 1.52
CA GLU A 32 21.12 -18.45 2.59
C GLU A 32 21.28 -17.78 3.98
N ASN A 33 21.68 -16.51 3.98
CA ASN A 33 21.89 -15.77 5.22
C ASN A 33 20.74 -14.78 5.47
N ASN A 34 20.36 -14.62 6.74
CA ASN A 34 19.31 -13.72 7.20
C ASN A 34 19.70 -12.22 7.12
N ASN A 35 20.57 -11.83 6.18
CA ASN A 35 20.92 -10.44 6.00
C ASN A 35 19.74 -9.71 5.33
N THR A 36 18.97 -8.99 6.12
CA THR A 36 17.74 -8.28 5.68
C THR A 36 18.03 -6.87 5.15
N ILE A 37 19.26 -6.37 5.31
CA ILE A 37 19.64 -5.01 4.90
C ILE A 37 20.87 -5.09 4.03
N LEU A 38 20.75 -4.67 2.78
CA LEU A 38 21.84 -4.52 1.82
C LEU A 38 22.16 -3.04 1.65
N LYS A 39 23.45 -2.69 1.57
CA LYS A 39 23.90 -1.29 1.43
C LYS A 39 24.99 -1.16 0.36
N GLY A 40 24.97 -0.05 -0.35
CA GLY A 40 26.00 0.28 -1.33
C GLY A 40 26.18 -0.80 -2.39
N ASP A 41 27.39 -1.32 -2.53
CA ASP A 41 27.73 -2.30 -3.55
C ASP A 41 27.05 -3.68 -3.35
N GLU A 42 26.67 -4.02 -2.12
CA GLU A 42 25.91 -5.25 -1.83
C GLU A 42 24.56 -5.28 -2.55
N MET A 43 23.99 -4.11 -2.87
CA MET A 43 22.72 -4.02 -3.60
C MET A 43 22.82 -4.50 -5.06
N LYS A 44 24.02 -4.67 -5.60
CA LYS A 44 24.25 -5.24 -6.95
C LYS A 44 24.16 -6.76 -6.93
N ASP A 45 24.29 -7.39 -5.77
CA ASP A 45 24.18 -8.84 -5.61
C ASP A 45 22.72 -9.25 -5.66
N PHE A 46 22.36 -10.01 -6.71
CA PHE A 46 21.01 -10.43 -7.02
C PHE A 46 20.98 -11.96 -7.24
N PRO A 47 21.15 -12.75 -6.16
CA PRO A 47 21.27 -14.19 -6.28
C PRO A 47 19.99 -14.84 -6.80
N SER A 48 20.14 -15.87 -7.62
CA SER A 48 19.02 -16.58 -8.22
C SER A 48 19.30 -18.08 -8.38
N ILE A 49 18.23 -18.86 -8.55
CA ILE A 49 18.27 -20.29 -8.91
C ILE A 49 17.54 -20.45 -10.24
N LYS A 50 18.20 -21.02 -11.23
CA LYS A 50 17.58 -21.37 -12.53
C LYS A 50 16.92 -22.73 -12.43
N ASN A 51 15.85 -22.93 -13.23
CA ASN A 51 15.05 -24.15 -13.25
C ASN A 51 14.66 -24.54 -11.82
N ALA A 52 13.87 -23.68 -11.18
CA ALA A 52 13.60 -23.73 -9.75
C ALA A 52 12.15 -24.14 -9.43
N PHE A 53 11.94 -24.49 -8.15
CA PHE A 53 10.62 -24.59 -7.54
C PHE A 53 10.50 -23.64 -6.35
N LEU A 54 9.26 -23.34 -5.95
CA LEU A 54 8.90 -22.62 -4.73
C LEU A 54 7.69 -23.32 -4.11
N LEU A 55 7.80 -23.73 -2.85
CA LEU A 55 6.71 -24.33 -2.07
C LEU A 55 6.19 -23.33 -1.04
N ILE A 56 4.90 -23.09 -1.09
CA ILE A 56 4.19 -22.22 -0.15
C ILE A 56 3.25 -23.06 0.69
N GLU A 57 3.26 -22.85 1.99
CA GLU A 57 2.31 -23.42 2.94
C GLU A 57 1.46 -22.29 3.51
N ASN A 58 0.18 -22.24 3.18
CA ASN A 58 -0.70 -21.10 3.44
C ASN A 58 -0.08 -19.80 2.85
N ASP A 59 0.40 -18.91 3.70
CA ASP A 59 0.98 -17.61 3.30
C ASP A 59 2.52 -17.56 3.49
N LEU A 60 3.16 -18.70 3.77
CA LEU A 60 4.59 -18.76 4.08
C LEU A 60 5.36 -19.56 3.03
N ILE A 61 6.52 -19.07 2.64
CA ILE A 61 7.50 -19.84 1.88
C ILE A 61 8.12 -20.86 2.82
N VAL A 62 7.94 -22.17 2.54
CA VAL A 62 8.47 -23.26 3.37
C VAL A 62 9.63 -23.98 2.74
N ASP A 63 9.74 -23.96 1.40
CA ASP A 63 10.86 -24.57 0.69
C ASP A 63 11.05 -23.93 -0.70
N TYR A 64 12.26 -23.97 -1.20
CA TYR A 64 12.62 -23.58 -2.57
C TYR A 64 13.96 -24.21 -2.98
N GLY A 65 14.16 -24.36 -4.27
CA GLY A 65 15.42 -24.92 -4.78
C GLY A 65 15.39 -25.25 -6.27
N SER A 66 16.39 -26.03 -6.70
CA SER A 66 16.40 -26.58 -8.06
C SER A 66 15.27 -27.59 -8.24
N MET A 67 14.67 -27.65 -9.45
CA MET A 67 13.64 -28.63 -9.81
C MET A 67 14.04 -30.08 -9.54
N GLU A 68 15.32 -30.41 -9.57
CA GLU A 68 15.81 -31.74 -9.26
C GLU A 68 15.47 -32.19 -7.82
N ASN A 69 15.29 -31.23 -6.92
CA ASN A 69 14.97 -31.44 -5.51
C ASN A 69 13.52 -31.12 -5.17
N ALA A 70 12.66 -30.88 -6.17
CA ALA A 70 11.28 -30.49 -5.95
C ALA A 70 10.52 -31.54 -5.15
N PRO A 71 9.73 -31.14 -4.14
CA PRO A 71 8.93 -32.07 -3.35
C PRO A 71 7.88 -32.77 -4.23
N THR A 72 7.61 -34.03 -3.89
CA THR A 72 6.61 -34.85 -4.58
C THR A 72 5.24 -34.86 -3.88
N LYS A 73 5.15 -34.23 -2.69
CA LYS A 73 3.92 -34.14 -1.91
C LYS A 73 3.53 -32.69 -1.74
N PHE A 74 2.37 -32.33 -2.22
CA PHE A 74 1.75 -31.01 -2.14
C PHE A 74 0.25 -31.18 -2.40
N ASP A 75 -0.56 -30.18 -2.02
CA ASP A 75 -2.01 -30.21 -2.25
C ASP A 75 -2.37 -29.65 -3.63
N GLU A 76 -1.70 -28.56 -4.03
CA GLU A 76 -1.90 -27.92 -5.33
C GLU A 76 -0.58 -27.64 -6.04
N SER A 77 -0.62 -27.48 -7.35
CA SER A 77 0.56 -27.09 -8.12
C SER A 77 0.23 -26.12 -9.24
N VAL A 78 1.18 -25.23 -9.54
CA VAL A 78 1.09 -24.21 -10.58
C VAL A 78 2.32 -24.30 -11.47
N ASP A 79 2.11 -24.62 -12.74
CA ASP A 79 3.18 -24.56 -13.74
C ASP A 79 3.46 -23.11 -14.15
N VAL A 80 4.67 -22.66 -13.90
CA VAL A 80 5.13 -21.31 -14.26
C VAL A 80 6.26 -21.35 -15.29
N SER A 81 6.21 -22.34 -16.19
CA SER A 81 7.20 -22.50 -17.26
C SER A 81 7.44 -21.20 -18.03
N GLY A 82 8.72 -20.87 -18.21
CA GLY A 82 9.17 -19.67 -18.91
C GLY A 82 9.06 -18.37 -18.11
N LYS A 83 8.43 -18.38 -16.92
CA LYS A 83 8.28 -17.21 -16.06
C LYS A 83 9.40 -17.12 -15.03
N MET A 84 9.64 -15.91 -14.55
CA MET A 84 10.53 -15.61 -13.43
C MET A 84 9.69 -15.26 -12.19
N ILE A 85 10.19 -15.60 -11.01
CA ILE A 85 9.57 -15.19 -9.74
C ILE A 85 10.55 -14.30 -8.99
N LEU A 86 10.05 -13.16 -8.55
CA LEU A 86 10.76 -12.15 -7.76
C LEU A 86 9.92 -11.79 -6.53
N PRO A 87 10.55 -11.30 -5.44
CA PRO A 87 9.82 -10.60 -4.40
C PRO A 87 9.02 -9.43 -4.96
N THR A 88 7.88 -9.12 -4.38
CA THR A 88 7.07 -7.97 -4.76
C THR A 88 7.81 -6.65 -4.49
N TYR A 89 7.46 -5.61 -5.24
CA TYR A 89 7.99 -4.27 -4.97
C TYR A 89 7.37 -3.70 -3.69
N ILE A 90 8.19 -2.90 -2.99
CA ILE A 90 7.78 -2.12 -1.82
C ILE A 90 7.85 -0.65 -2.21
N ASP A 91 6.68 -0.02 -2.34
CA ASP A 91 6.60 1.43 -2.59
C ASP A 91 6.48 2.16 -1.25
N SER A 92 7.56 2.77 -0.83
CA SER A 92 7.70 3.39 0.49
C SER A 92 7.26 4.86 0.55
N HIS A 93 6.70 5.43 -0.54
CA HIS A 93 6.29 6.83 -0.55
C HIS A 93 5.24 7.12 -1.62
N THR A 94 3.96 7.05 -1.26
CA THR A 94 2.88 7.40 -2.19
C THR A 94 1.85 8.36 -1.60
N HIS A 95 1.12 9.04 -2.50
CA HIS A 95 -0.01 9.89 -2.21
C HIS A 95 -1.19 9.53 -3.12
N ILE A 96 -1.56 8.25 -3.18
CA ILE A 96 -2.60 7.78 -4.11
C ILE A 96 -4.03 8.17 -3.71
N VAL A 97 -4.26 8.61 -2.46
CA VAL A 97 -5.55 9.15 -2.01
C VAL A 97 -5.62 10.63 -2.34
N TYR A 98 -6.17 10.95 -3.50
CA TYR A 98 -6.40 12.34 -3.93
C TYR A 98 -7.62 12.43 -4.84
N ALA A 99 -8.24 13.63 -4.92
CA ALA A 99 -9.34 13.94 -5.81
C ALA A 99 -8.89 14.83 -6.97
N GLY A 100 -9.36 14.49 -8.17
CA GLY A 100 -9.02 15.23 -9.40
C GLY A 100 -7.56 15.08 -9.78
N ASN A 101 -7.11 15.95 -10.69
CA ASN A 101 -5.73 15.97 -11.18
C ASN A 101 -5.23 17.42 -11.30
N ARG A 102 -3.97 17.57 -11.69
CA ARG A 102 -3.31 18.87 -11.90
C ARG A 102 -2.82 19.03 -13.35
N GLU A 103 -3.50 18.42 -14.30
CA GLU A 103 -3.13 18.46 -15.72
C GLU A 103 -3.07 19.88 -16.25
N GLN A 104 -4.01 20.75 -15.87
CA GLN A 104 -4.01 22.14 -16.30
C GLN A 104 -2.75 22.89 -15.82
N GLU A 105 -2.26 22.62 -14.62
CA GLU A 105 -1.03 23.23 -14.13
C GLU A 105 0.20 22.74 -14.93
N PHE A 106 0.16 21.50 -15.42
CA PHE A 106 1.20 20.98 -16.30
C PHE A 106 1.17 21.70 -17.66
N VAL A 107 -0.03 21.91 -18.24
CA VAL A 107 -0.22 22.69 -19.47
C VAL A 107 0.25 24.13 -19.28
N ASP A 108 -0.08 24.75 -18.14
CA ASP A 108 0.33 26.11 -17.82
C ASP A 108 1.86 26.23 -17.76
N ARG A 109 2.55 25.25 -17.20
CA ARG A 109 4.03 25.17 -17.20
C ARG A 109 4.61 25.05 -18.60
N ILE A 110 4.03 24.22 -19.47
CA ILE A 110 4.46 24.10 -20.88
C ILE A 110 4.30 25.44 -21.59
N ASN A 111 3.24 26.19 -21.26
CA ASN A 111 2.99 27.53 -21.80
C ASN A 111 3.86 28.62 -21.18
N GLY A 112 4.81 28.27 -20.31
CA GLY A 112 5.82 29.16 -19.76
C GLY A 112 5.43 29.89 -18.48
N LEU A 113 4.30 29.53 -17.84
CA LEU A 113 3.94 30.13 -16.55
C LEU A 113 4.90 29.69 -15.47
N SER A 114 5.30 30.63 -14.64
CA SER A 114 6.07 30.38 -13.43
C SER A 114 5.24 29.67 -12.35
N TYR A 115 5.91 29.06 -11.38
CA TYR A 115 5.23 28.44 -10.23
C TYR A 115 4.34 29.45 -9.48
N ASP A 116 4.82 30.68 -9.30
CA ASP A 116 4.09 31.73 -8.59
C ASP A 116 2.83 32.17 -9.34
N GLU A 117 2.88 32.26 -10.66
CA GLU A 117 1.71 32.59 -11.48
C GLU A 117 0.65 31.48 -11.43
N ILE A 118 1.08 30.21 -11.46
CA ILE A 118 0.18 29.05 -11.31
C ILE A 118 -0.45 29.06 -9.92
N TYR A 119 0.34 29.32 -8.88
CA TYR A 119 -0.14 29.41 -7.49
C TYR A 119 -1.17 30.55 -7.32
N GLN A 120 -0.93 31.74 -7.88
CA GLN A 120 -1.86 32.86 -7.85
C GLN A 120 -3.18 32.57 -8.55
N ARG A 121 -3.18 31.67 -9.54
CA ARG A 121 -4.39 31.17 -10.22
C ARG A 121 -5.13 30.08 -9.45
N GLY A 122 -4.74 29.81 -8.22
CA GLY A 122 -5.33 28.77 -7.39
C GLY A 122 -4.79 27.36 -7.65
N GLY A 123 -3.63 27.24 -8.31
CA GLY A 123 -2.92 25.99 -8.47
C GLY A 123 -2.12 25.56 -7.21
N GLY A 124 -1.37 24.50 -7.35
CA GLY A 124 -0.57 23.95 -6.27
C GLY A 124 -1.36 23.04 -5.34
N ILE A 125 -0.82 22.84 -4.13
CA ILE A 125 -1.39 21.92 -3.16
C ILE A 125 -2.79 22.32 -2.72
N LEU A 126 -3.09 23.62 -2.63
CA LEU A 126 -4.39 24.12 -2.19
C LEU A 126 -5.52 23.73 -3.15
N ASN A 127 -5.25 23.65 -4.45
CA ASN A 127 -6.19 23.11 -5.43
C ASN A 127 -6.53 21.65 -5.14
N SER A 128 -5.51 20.84 -4.83
CA SER A 128 -5.71 19.43 -4.44
C SER A 128 -6.52 19.32 -3.15
N VAL A 129 -6.24 20.17 -2.15
CA VAL A 129 -6.98 20.24 -0.88
C VAL A 129 -8.44 20.57 -1.11
N GLU A 130 -8.74 21.58 -1.92
CA GLU A 130 -10.12 21.99 -2.21
C GLU A 130 -10.91 20.85 -2.88
N LYS A 131 -10.33 20.21 -3.89
CA LYS A 131 -10.95 19.08 -4.59
C LYS A 131 -11.20 17.90 -3.63
N LEU A 132 -10.20 17.55 -2.80
CA LEU A 132 -10.33 16.46 -1.82
C LEU A 132 -11.39 16.75 -0.77
N ARG A 133 -11.46 17.97 -0.25
CA ARG A 133 -12.48 18.36 0.73
C ARG A 133 -13.90 18.24 0.18
N LYS A 134 -14.10 18.55 -1.12
CA LYS A 134 -15.40 18.45 -1.81
C LYS A 134 -15.79 17.03 -2.19
N ALA A 135 -14.82 16.16 -2.46
CA ALA A 135 -15.09 14.79 -2.87
C ALA A 135 -15.70 13.98 -1.70
N SER A 136 -16.64 13.12 -2.01
CA SER A 136 -17.17 12.14 -1.07
C SER A 136 -16.14 11.06 -0.74
N GLU A 137 -16.34 10.38 0.39
CA GLU A 137 -15.48 9.27 0.79
C GLU A 137 -15.56 8.09 -0.20
N ASP A 138 -16.74 7.84 -0.76
CA ASP A 138 -16.94 6.77 -1.75
C ASP A 138 -16.28 7.08 -3.10
N GLU A 139 -16.31 8.32 -3.57
CA GLU A 139 -15.56 8.75 -4.75
C GLU A 139 -14.05 8.59 -4.55
N LEU A 140 -13.53 9.07 -3.42
CA LEU A 140 -12.11 8.92 -3.07
C LEU A 140 -11.70 7.44 -3.01
N TYR A 141 -12.53 6.60 -2.38
CA TYR A 141 -12.28 5.16 -2.31
C TYR A 141 -12.20 4.54 -3.71
N LYS A 142 -13.21 4.78 -4.54
CA LYS A 142 -13.28 4.22 -5.91
C LYS A 142 -12.06 4.62 -6.75
N ASP A 143 -11.74 5.91 -6.76
CA ASP A 143 -10.62 6.42 -7.55
C ASP A 143 -9.27 5.88 -7.04
N THR A 144 -9.12 5.78 -5.72
CA THR A 144 -7.90 5.25 -5.11
C THR A 144 -7.78 3.74 -5.33
N ALA A 145 -8.89 3.01 -5.29
CA ALA A 145 -8.93 1.57 -5.58
C ALA A 145 -8.43 1.27 -7.00
N ASN A 146 -8.89 2.01 -8.00
CA ASN A 146 -8.42 1.87 -9.37
C ASN A 146 -6.90 2.08 -9.49
N ARG A 147 -6.35 3.14 -8.83
CA ARG A 147 -4.90 3.39 -8.81
C ARG A 147 -4.13 2.28 -8.12
N LEU A 148 -4.68 1.76 -7.01
CA LEU A 148 -4.07 0.66 -6.27
C LEU A 148 -4.03 -0.62 -7.11
N GLU A 149 -5.09 -0.93 -7.86
CA GLU A 149 -5.15 -2.08 -8.76
C GLU A 149 -4.09 -2.00 -9.86
N GLU A 150 -3.86 -0.81 -10.42
CA GLU A 150 -2.78 -0.60 -11.39
C GLU A 150 -1.39 -0.88 -10.78
N LEU A 151 -1.15 -0.40 -9.54
CA LEU A 151 0.12 -0.65 -8.83
C LEU A 151 0.31 -2.13 -8.50
N ILE A 152 -0.74 -2.83 -8.08
CA ILE A 152 -0.71 -4.27 -7.84
C ILE A 152 -0.39 -5.02 -9.15
N ALA A 153 -1.02 -4.64 -10.26
CA ALA A 153 -0.76 -5.24 -11.58
C ALA A 153 0.70 -5.04 -12.04
N LEU A 154 1.36 -3.97 -11.59
CA LEU A 154 2.79 -3.71 -11.82
C LEU A 154 3.72 -4.43 -10.84
N GLY A 155 3.18 -5.20 -9.88
CA GLY A 155 3.97 -6.02 -8.95
C GLY A 155 4.20 -5.41 -7.57
N THR A 156 3.49 -4.34 -7.21
CA THR A 156 3.56 -3.76 -5.85
C THR A 156 2.81 -4.64 -4.86
N GLY A 157 3.50 -5.18 -3.86
CA GLY A 157 2.93 -6.01 -2.78
C GLY A 157 2.90 -5.31 -1.42
N VAL A 158 3.67 -4.24 -1.25
CA VAL A 158 3.66 -3.41 -0.04
C VAL A 158 3.68 -1.95 -0.46
N ILE A 159 2.83 -1.13 0.14
CA ILE A 159 2.72 0.30 -0.21
C ILE A 159 2.52 1.15 1.03
N GLU A 160 3.25 2.26 1.14
CA GLU A 160 2.95 3.33 2.07
C GLU A 160 2.03 4.35 1.40
N ILE A 161 0.93 4.70 2.06
CA ILE A 161 -0.01 5.71 1.58
C ILE A 161 -0.07 6.85 2.61
N LYS A 162 0.34 8.04 2.18
CA LYS A 162 0.29 9.24 3.01
C LYS A 162 -1.06 9.94 2.86
N SER A 163 -1.59 10.44 3.97
CA SER A 163 -2.61 11.50 3.95
C SER A 163 -1.97 12.87 3.66
N GLY A 164 -2.63 13.96 3.98
CA GLY A 164 -2.03 15.30 3.91
C GLY A 164 -2.59 16.20 2.80
N TYR A 165 -3.57 15.73 2.04
CA TYR A 165 -4.32 16.59 1.13
C TYR A 165 -5.65 17.10 1.72
N GLY A 166 -5.96 16.72 2.97
CA GLY A 166 -7.14 17.22 3.69
C GLY A 166 -6.88 18.54 4.39
N LEU A 167 -5.76 18.64 5.10
CA LEU A 167 -5.32 19.76 5.93
C LEU A 167 -6.39 20.27 6.92
N SER A 168 -7.32 19.39 7.29
CA SER A 168 -8.31 19.60 8.37
C SER A 168 -8.66 18.26 8.98
N LEU A 169 -9.09 18.24 10.24
CA LEU A 169 -9.41 16.99 10.96
C LEU A 169 -10.35 16.09 10.14
N GLU A 170 -11.49 16.63 9.69
CA GLU A 170 -12.50 15.84 8.96
C GLU A 170 -11.96 15.27 7.66
N ALA A 171 -11.25 16.07 6.87
CA ALA A 171 -10.72 15.64 5.57
C ALA A 171 -9.56 14.65 5.72
N GLU A 172 -8.70 14.80 6.72
CA GLU A 172 -7.64 13.85 7.02
C GLU A 172 -8.22 12.51 7.51
N LEU A 173 -9.22 12.54 8.40
CA LEU A 173 -9.94 11.34 8.84
C LEU A 173 -10.60 10.61 7.65
N LYS A 174 -11.22 11.36 6.72
CA LYS A 174 -11.78 10.82 5.49
C LYS A 174 -10.71 10.08 4.66
N MET A 175 -9.53 10.66 4.48
CA MET A 175 -8.42 9.99 3.78
C MET A 175 -7.98 8.71 4.49
N LEU A 176 -7.79 8.78 5.81
CA LEU A 176 -7.34 7.62 6.59
C LEU A 176 -8.39 6.50 6.62
N ARG A 177 -9.69 6.82 6.65
CA ARG A 177 -10.76 5.80 6.51
C ARG A 177 -10.74 5.14 5.14
N VAL A 178 -10.50 5.89 4.06
CA VAL A 178 -10.29 5.32 2.72
C VAL A 178 -9.11 4.36 2.72
N ILE A 179 -7.97 4.75 3.29
CA ILE A 179 -6.79 3.87 3.39
C ILE A 179 -7.12 2.59 4.17
N LYS A 180 -7.80 2.70 5.30
CA LYS A 180 -8.22 1.54 6.11
C LYS A 180 -9.15 0.61 5.34
N LYS A 181 -10.12 1.15 4.63
CA LYS A 181 -11.02 0.37 3.77
C LYS A 181 -10.27 -0.38 2.66
N LEU A 182 -9.22 0.22 2.09
CA LEU A 182 -8.34 -0.46 1.14
C LEU A 182 -7.54 -1.60 1.79
N GLN A 183 -6.99 -1.40 3.00
CA GLN A 183 -6.31 -2.46 3.76
C GLN A 183 -7.19 -3.69 4.00
N GLU A 184 -8.48 -3.47 4.20
CA GLU A 184 -9.45 -4.53 4.48
C GLU A 184 -9.90 -5.28 3.21
N ASN A 185 -9.80 -4.66 2.03
CA ASN A 185 -10.38 -5.19 0.80
C ASN A 185 -9.35 -5.64 -0.25
N TYR A 186 -8.07 -5.36 -0.08
CA TYR A 186 -7.03 -5.70 -1.05
C TYR A 186 -5.93 -6.58 -0.45
N PRO A 187 -5.43 -7.58 -1.21
CA PRO A 187 -4.38 -8.50 -0.75
C PRO A 187 -2.98 -7.88 -0.83
N VAL A 188 -2.85 -6.61 -0.52
CA VAL A 188 -1.58 -5.86 -0.50
C VAL A 188 -1.38 -5.26 0.88
N LYS A 189 -0.13 -5.28 1.36
CA LYS A 189 0.16 -4.70 2.66
C LYS A 189 0.26 -3.18 2.55
N ILE A 190 -0.69 -2.47 3.16
CA ILE A 190 -0.72 -1.01 3.16
C ILE A 190 -0.23 -0.49 4.51
N LYS A 191 0.64 0.53 4.49
CA LYS A 191 1.04 1.31 5.65
C LYS A 191 0.48 2.71 5.53
N ALA A 192 -0.44 3.10 6.41
CA ALA A 192 -0.94 4.47 6.48
C ALA A 192 0.07 5.38 7.18
N THR A 193 0.22 6.60 6.67
CA THR A 193 1.01 7.66 7.30
C THR A 193 0.20 8.94 7.36
N PHE A 194 -0.06 9.44 8.57
CA PHE A 194 -0.68 10.75 8.78
C PHE A 194 0.36 11.85 8.48
N PHE A 195 0.18 12.58 7.39
CA PHE A 195 1.16 13.51 6.84
C PHE A 195 0.64 14.94 6.69
N VAL A 196 -0.16 15.43 7.63
CA VAL A 196 -0.83 16.74 7.56
C VAL A 196 0.11 17.94 7.68
N ALA A 197 1.24 17.79 8.37
CA ALA A 197 2.12 18.91 8.75
C ALA A 197 3.02 19.44 7.60
N HIS A 198 2.85 18.96 6.36
CA HIS A 198 3.70 19.35 5.23
C HIS A 198 3.24 20.64 4.53
N ALA A 199 2.04 21.13 4.85
CA ALA A 199 1.50 22.39 4.33
C ALA A 199 0.59 23.05 5.37
N VAL A 200 0.48 24.36 5.32
CA VAL A 200 -0.40 25.14 6.19
C VAL A 200 -1.69 25.45 5.39
N PRO A 201 -2.88 25.09 5.89
CA PRO A 201 -4.13 25.38 5.22
C PRO A 201 -4.47 26.88 5.30
N PRO A 202 -5.35 27.40 4.41
CA PRO A 202 -5.71 28.79 4.37
C PRO A 202 -6.24 29.35 5.70
N GLU A 203 -6.92 28.51 6.49
CA GLU A 203 -7.48 28.85 7.80
C GLU A 203 -6.41 29.23 8.84
N PHE A 204 -5.18 28.74 8.63
CA PHE A 204 -4.04 28.99 9.50
C PHE A 204 -2.90 29.75 8.81
N LYS A 205 -3.15 30.42 7.66
CA LYS A 205 -2.12 31.06 6.81
C LYS A 205 -1.15 31.94 7.59
N ASP A 206 -1.64 32.68 8.58
CA ASP A 206 -0.83 33.61 9.39
C ASP A 206 -0.58 33.06 10.81
N ASN A 207 -0.92 31.82 11.09
CA ASN A 207 -0.81 31.17 12.40
C ASN A 207 -0.35 29.71 12.30
N GLN A 208 0.85 29.49 11.77
CA GLN A 208 1.42 28.15 11.64
C GLN A 208 1.56 27.43 13.00
N ALA A 209 1.92 28.15 14.06
CA ALA A 209 2.03 27.58 15.41
C ALA A 209 0.67 27.04 15.89
N GLY A 210 -0.42 27.79 15.68
CA GLY A 210 -1.77 27.33 16.00
C GLY A 210 -2.18 26.08 15.21
N PHE A 211 -1.73 25.93 13.96
CA PHE A 211 -1.97 24.70 13.20
C PHE A 211 -1.19 23.51 13.77
N VAL A 212 0.04 23.70 14.22
CA VAL A 212 0.82 22.65 14.90
C VAL A 212 0.12 22.24 16.21
N ASP A 213 -0.37 23.20 16.98
CA ASP A 213 -1.13 22.94 18.21
C ASP A 213 -2.42 22.16 17.92
N GLU A 214 -3.15 22.50 16.86
CA GLU A 214 -4.34 21.76 16.40
C GLU A 214 -4.00 20.31 16.02
N ILE A 215 -2.90 20.10 15.28
CA ILE A 215 -2.43 18.76 14.93
C ILE A 215 -2.15 17.94 16.18
N CYS A 216 -1.37 18.49 17.11
CA CYS A 216 -0.91 17.77 18.30
C CYS A 216 -2.02 17.52 19.32
N SER A 217 -2.89 18.52 19.57
CA SER A 217 -3.88 18.49 20.64
C SER A 217 -5.24 17.93 20.21
N VAL A 218 -5.57 17.96 18.91
CA VAL A 218 -6.88 17.56 18.40
C VAL A 218 -6.76 16.43 17.39
N MET A 219 -5.99 16.62 16.29
CA MET A 219 -6.00 15.67 15.19
C MET A 219 -5.39 14.32 15.59
N ILE A 220 -4.18 14.29 16.14
CA ILE A 220 -3.49 13.04 16.53
C ILE A 220 -4.31 12.24 17.55
N PRO A 221 -4.83 12.85 18.65
CA PRO A 221 -5.67 12.11 19.60
C PRO A 221 -6.94 11.52 18.97
N GLU A 222 -7.61 12.26 18.08
CA GLU A 222 -8.84 11.77 17.45
C GLU A 222 -8.56 10.63 16.44
N ILE A 223 -7.48 10.71 15.67
CA ILE A 223 -7.03 9.64 14.77
C ILE A 223 -6.71 8.37 15.57
N ALA A 224 -5.96 8.51 16.66
CA ALA A 224 -5.62 7.39 17.53
C ALA A 224 -6.85 6.74 18.15
N LYS A 225 -7.84 7.54 18.60
CA LYS A 225 -9.11 7.06 19.14
C LYS A 225 -9.92 6.25 18.13
N GLN A 226 -9.88 6.61 16.84
CA GLN A 226 -10.57 5.88 15.77
C GLN A 226 -9.78 4.66 15.27
N GLY A 227 -8.56 4.44 15.72
CA GLY A 227 -7.70 3.35 15.29
C GLY A 227 -7.32 3.43 13.80
N LEU A 228 -7.04 4.65 13.36
CA LEU A 228 -6.67 4.99 11.98
C LEU A 228 -5.16 5.25 11.85
#